data_ab80e964f723f45d0d785019dd4eca31
#
_entry.id   ab80e964f723f45d0d785019dd4eca31
#
_cell.length_a   1.000
_cell.length_b   1.000
_cell.length_c   1.000
_cell.angle_alpha   90.00
_cell.angle_beta   90.00
_cell.angle_gamma   90.00
#
_symmetry.space_group_name_H-M   'P 1'
#
loop_
_entity.id
_entity.type
_entity.pdbx_description
1 polymer ?
#
loop_
_entity_poly.entity_id
_entity_poly.type
_entity_poly.pdbx_seq_one_letter_code
_entity_poly.pdbx_strand_id
1 'polypeptide(L)' 'MNFEYLEETIIDQIEILTEELGGKMSKSTRHDYTGKHSKIITIEYDIIQS' A
#
# COMPACT_ATOMS: atom_id res chain seq x y z
N MET A 1 15.75 -1.72 16.86
CA MET A 1 14.60 -1.15 16.16
C MET A 1 13.93 -2.21 15.32
N ASN A 2 12.63 -2.29 15.39
CA ASN A 2 11.89 -3.31 14.67
C ASN A 2 11.38 -2.73 13.34
N PHE A 3 11.96 -3.20 12.24
CA PHE A 3 11.59 -2.72 10.92
C PHE A 3 10.15 -3.07 10.53
N GLU A 4 9.65 -4.20 11.05
CA GLU A 4 8.28 -4.61 10.79
C GLU A 4 7.28 -3.62 11.37
N TYR A 5 7.55 -3.15 12.57
CA TYR A 5 6.69 -2.15 13.19
C TYR A 5 6.66 -0.86 12.38
N LEU A 6 7.82 -0.44 11.91
CA LEU A 6 7.93 0.77 11.12
C LEU A 6 7.19 0.63 9.79
N GLU A 7 7.30 -0.54 9.17
CA GLU A 7 6.61 -0.82 7.92
C GLU A 7 5.09 -0.74 8.11
N GLU A 8 4.56 -1.36 9.15
CA GLU A 8 3.13 -1.33 9.42
C GLU A 8 2.63 0.08 9.66
N THR A 9 3.40 0.89 10.37
CA THR A 9 3.04 2.26 10.63
C THR A 9 2.94 3.06 9.34
N ILE A 10 3.89 2.87 8.43
CA ILE A 10 3.89 3.55 7.14
C ILE A 10 2.69 3.11 6.31
N ILE A 11 2.40 1.82 6.29
CA ILE A 11 1.27 1.30 5.53
C ILE A 11 -0.05 1.85 6.08
N ASP A 12 -0.18 1.94 7.39
CA ASP A 12 -1.37 2.52 8.01
C ASP A 12 -1.56 3.98 7.60
N GLN A 13 -0.47 4.73 7.52
CA GLN A 13 -0.54 6.12 7.06
C GLN A 13 -0.99 6.20 5.61
N ILE A 14 -0.50 5.31 4.77
CA ILE A 14 -0.89 5.26 3.37
C ILE A 14 -2.39 4.96 3.25
N GLU A 15 -2.89 4.05 4.09
CA GLU A 15 -4.30 3.70 4.09
C GLU A 15 -5.18 4.89 4.48
N ILE A 16 -4.79 5.60 5.52
CA ILE A 16 -5.51 6.78 5.96
C ILE A 16 -5.55 7.84 4.85
N LEU A 17 -4.41 8.10 4.23
CA LEU A 17 -4.34 9.07 3.15
C LEU A 17 -5.15 8.64 1.93
N THR A 18 -5.20 7.33 1.68
CA THR A 18 -6.01 6.79 0.60
C THR A 18 -7.50 7.04 0.85
N GLU A 19 -7.94 6.88 2.07
CA GLU A 19 -9.32 7.17 2.44
C GLU A 19 -9.64 8.66 2.25
N GLU A 20 -8.69 9.52 2.57
CA GLU A 20 -8.85 10.96 2.35
C GLU A 20 -9.04 11.29 0.88
N LEU A 21 -8.43 10.52 -0.01
CA LEU A 21 -8.61 10.68 -1.45
C LEU A 21 -9.96 10.11 -1.93
N GLY A 22 -10.66 9.38 -1.07
CA GLY A 22 -11.87 8.68 -1.49
C GLY A 22 -11.58 7.44 -2.28
N GLY A 23 -10.39 6.88 -2.14
CA GLY A 23 -9.95 5.74 -2.91
C GLY A 23 -9.95 4.44 -2.15
N LYS A 24 -9.38 3.44 -2.79
CA LYS A 24 -9.24 2.09 -2.23
C LYS A 24 -7.79 1.66 -2.30
N MET A 25 -7.34 0.97 -1.27
CA MET A 25 -5.99 0.43 -1.23
C MET A 25 -6.06 -1.09 -1.26
N SER A 26 -5.23 -1.69 -2.09
CA SER A 26 -5.10 -3.15 -2.18
C SER A 26 -3.66 -3.53 -1.90
N LYS A 27 -3.49 -4.66 -1.25
CA LYS A 27 -2.16 -5.19 -0.95
C LYS A 27 -2.02 -6.55 -1.61
N SER A 28 -0.86 -6.80 -2.20
CA SER A 28 -0.55 -8.10 -2.77
C SER A 28 0.92 -8.42 -2.57
N THR A 29 1.28 -9.66 -2.80
CA THR A 29 2.65 -10.13 -2.65
C THR A 29 3.08 -10.78 -3.94
N ARG A 30 4.28 -10.47 -4.38
CA ARG A 30 4.87 -11.08 -5.56
C ARG A 30 6.06 -11.94 -5.13
N HIS A 31 6.13 -13.13 -5.68
CA HIS A 31 7.27 -14.02 -5.51
C HIS A 31 7.87 -14.26 -6.87
N ASP A 32 9.18 -14.04 -7.02
CA ASP A 32 9.80 -14.38 -8.29
C ASP A 32 10.59 -15.67 -8.13
N TYR A 33 11.05 -16.22 -9.24
CA TYR A 33 11.73 -17.52 -9.24
C TYR A 33 13.14 -17.46 -8.64
N THR A 34 13.64 -16.26 -8.37
CA THR A 34 14.94 -16.10 -7.71
C THR A 34 14.82 -16.14 -6.19
N GLY A 35 13.59 -16.28 -5.68
CA GLY A 35 13.34 -16.31 -4.26
C GLY A 35 13.10 -14.96 -3.64
N LYS A 36 13.06 -13.92 -4.45
CA LYS A 36 12.81 -12.57 -3.96
C LYS A 36 11.31 -12.36 -3.74
N HIS A 37 10.99 -11.74 -2.62
CA HIS A 37 9.59 -11.44 -2.26
C HIS A 37 9.40 -9.93 -2.25
N SER A 38 8.33 -9.48 -2.86
CA SER A 38 7.98 -8.06 -2.89
C SER A 38 6.54 -7.86 -2.46
N LYS A 39 6.30 -6.78 -1.73
CA LYS A 39 4.95 -6.39 -1.38
C LYS A 39 4.53 -5.26 -2.30
N ILE A 40 3.33 -5.35 -2.83
CA ILE A 40 2.81 -4.37 -3.78
C ILE A 40 1.58 -3.72 -3.16
N ILE A 41 1.58 -2.40 -3.16
CA ILE A 41 0.43 -1.63 -2.70
C ILE A 41 -0.13 -0.89 -3.89
N THR A 42 -1.40 -1.12 -4.16
CA THR A 42 -2.09 -0.45 -5.26
C THR A 42 -3.15 0.48 -4.70
N ILE A 43 -3.16 1.70 -5.17
CA ILE A 43 -4.13 2.70 -4.76
C ILE A 43 -4.94 3.12 -5.98
N GLU A 44 -6.25 3.04 -5.85
CA GLU A 44 -7.16 3.42 -6.92
C GLU A 44 -8.11 4.48 -6.40
N TYR A 45 -8.23 5.56 -7.13
CA TYR A 45 -9.17 6.62 -6.78
C TYR A 45 -9.70 7.26 -8.05
N ASP A 46 -10.90 7.81 -7.94
CA ASP A 46 -11.55 8.44 -9.09
C ASP A 46 -11.13 9.89 -9.20
N ILE A 47 -10.87 10.31 -10.44
CA ILE A 47 -10.57 11.70 -10.70
C ILE A 47 -11.90 12.43 -10.84
N ILE A 48 -12.11 13.41 -10.00
CA ILE A 48 -13.32 14.22 -10.08
C ILE A 48 -13.06 15.35 -11.03
N GLN A 49 -13.84 15.36 -12.11
CA GLN A 49 -13.77 16.44 -13.09
C GLN A 49 -14.97 17.35 -12.89
N SER A 50 -14.68 18.55 -12.60
CA SER A 50 -15.73 19.56 -12.45
C SER A 50 -16.00 20.29 -13.74
#